data_2d86e473ae1572c49697934f71c28cb8
#
_entry.id   2d86e473ae1572c49697934f71c28cb8
#
_cell.length_a   1.000
_cell.length_b   1.000
_cell.length_c   1.000
_cell.angle_alpha   90.00
_cell.angle_beta   90.00
_cell.angle_gamma   90.00
#
_symmetry.space_group_name_H-M   'P 1'
#
loop_
_entity.id
_entity.type
_entity.pdbx_description
1 polymer ?
#
loop_
_entity_poly.entity_id
_entity_poly.type
_entity_poly.pdbx_seq_one_letter_code
_entity_poly.pdbx_strand_id
1 'polypeptide(L)'
;AATPLALSSDAFGWRTPFVGVAIVTALIGIGYFLGVRDHPDSTDKQAKPEPIRKVIGGLADVIRSPGLAPIFAMHLIAYASMLTVLGLWAAPYLHDVHGMDSVARGNVMFVMAAAQVFGVLAYGRLEPILGSKKRTVITGGLGTVLVMAILALWPSPPLWAAAGLLVLHCLIASYGIIIVAQGRGLFSDHLAGRGVTTVNLAQVTGCFVLPIMTGALIGAFPEINGQVPESAYRATFACIGICVVLGLVAYTKSPKT
;
A
#
# COMPACT_ATOMS: atom_id res chain seq x y z
N ALA A 1 -1.77 14.38 -5.03
CA ALA A 1 -0.53 14.98 -5.59
C ALA A 1 -0.58 15.15 -7.10
N ALA A 2 -1.67 14.79 -7.78
CA ALA A 2 -1.62 14.62 -9.22
C ALA A 2 -1.82 15.93 -9.99
N THR A 3 -3.02 16.51 -9.97
CA THR A 3 -3.30 17.72 -10.79
C THR A 3 -2.55 18.97 -10.31
N PRO A 4 -2.52 19.29 -8.98
CA PRO A 4 -1.74 20.43 -8.51
C PRO A 4 -0.24 20.29 -8.77
N LEU A 5 0.28 19.05 -8.67
CA LEU A 5 1.68 18.76 -8.95
C LEU A 5 2.00 18.92 -10.44
N ALA A 6 1.16 18.38 -11.34
CA ALA A 6 1.33 18.52 -12.78
C ALA A 6 1.32 19.99 -13.19
N LEU A 7 0.29 20.76 -12.79
CA LEU A 7 0.17 22.18 -13.11
C LEU A 7 1.35 23.01 -12.57
N SER A 8 1.81 22.73 -11.35
CA SER A 8 2.96 23.44 -10.78
C SER A 8 4.29 23.05 -11.45
N SER A 9 4.44 21.77 -11.85
CA SER A 9 5.60 21.32 -12.61
C SER A 9 5.66 21.92 -14.00
N ASP A 10 4.53 22.04 -14.67
CA ASP A 10 4.46 22.63 -16.03
C ASP A 10 4.73 24.16 -15.97
N ALA A 11 4.24 24.84 -14.92
CA ALA A 11 4.40 26.30 -14.79
C ALA A 11 5.78 26.72 -14.25
N PHE A 12 6.35 25.99 -13.30
CA PHE A 12 7.52 26.41 -12.50
C PHE A 12 8.65 25.38 -12.52
N GLY A 13 8.52 24.31 -13.27
CA GLY A 13 9.47 23.21 -13.32
C GLY A 13 9.29 22.20 -12.16
N TRP A 14 9.74 20.97 -12.40
CA TRP A 14 9.50 19.81 -11.52
C TRP A 14 10.10 19.94 -10.09
N ARG A 15 11.09 20.83 -9.88
CA ARG A 15 11.71 21.04 -8.56
C ARG A 15 10.85 21.85 -7.61
N THR A 16 10.05 22.77 -8.14
CA THR A 16 9.26 23.72 -7.33
C THR A 16 8.25 23.04 -6.41
N PRO A 17 7.47 22.04 -6.85
CA PRO A 17 6.58 21.30 -5.96
C PRO A 17 7.31 20.61 -4.80
N PHE A 18 8.51 20.05 -5.04
CA PHE A 18 9.30 19.40 -3.98
C PHE A 18 9.77 20.39 -2.92
N VAL A 19 10.20 21.60 -3.35
CA VAL A 19 10.56 22.68 -2.43
C VAL A 19 9.34 23.11 -1.60
N GLY A 20 8.17 23.26 -2.23
CA GLY A 20 6.93 23.57 -1.54
C GLY A 20 6.56 22.55 -0.45
N VAL A 21 6.61 21.25 -0.80
CA VAL A 21 6.36 20.17 0.16
C VAL A 21 7.41 20.18 1.29
N ALA A 22 8.68 20.41 0.97
CA ALA A 22 9.74 20.47 1.96
C ALA A 22 9.51 21.61 2.97
N ILE A 23 9.11 22.80 2.51
CA ILE A 23 8.78 23.94 3.37
C ILE A 23 7.60 23.60 4.29
N VAL A 24 6.50 23.06 3.74
CA VAL A 24 5.33 22.69 4.54
C VAL A 24 5.69 21.63 5.58
N THR A 25 6.48 20.63 5.20
CA THR A 25 6.95 19.58 6.13
C THR A 25 7.81 20.17 7.24
N ALA A 26 8.72 21.09 6.91
CA ALA A 26 9.55 21.77 7.90
C ALA A 26 8.71 22.60 8.88
N LEU A 27 7.72 23.35 8.40
CA LEU A 27 6.81 24.13 9.24
C LEU A 27 5.99 23.25 10.19
N ILE A 28 5.46 22.12 9.68
CA ILE A 28 4.75 21.13 10.51
C ILE A 28 5.70 20.54 11.56
N GLY A 29 6.94 20.18 11.17
CA GLY A 29 7.96 19.67 12.08
C GLY A 29 8.32 20.65 13.20
N ILE A 30 8.48 21.93 12.88
CA ILE A 30 8.70 23.00 13.86
C ILE A 30 7.48 23.15 14.77
N GLY A 31 6.28 23.17 14.22
CA GLY A 31 5.03 23.25 14.99
C GLY A 31 4.87 22.09 15.96
N TYR A 32 5.20 20.87 15.51
CA TYR A 32 5.21 19.66 16.35
C TYR A 32 6.24 19.78 17.48
N PHE A 33 7.46 20.17 17.16
CA PHE A 33 8.55 20.32 18.14
C PHE A 33 8.24 21.36 19.22
N LEU A 34 7.56 22.44 18.85
CA LEU A 34 7.20 23.52 19.79
C LEU A 34 5.92 23.21 20.59
N GLY A 35 4.98 22.44 20.02
CA GLY A 35 3.64 22.23 20.60
C GLY A 35 3.42 20.92 21.30
N VAL A 36 4.16 19.87 20.94
CA VAL A 36 3.96 18.52 21.51
C VAL A 36 4.92 18.28 22.67
N ARG A 37 4.37 17.89 23.81
CA ARG A 37 5.13 17.46 24.98
C ARG A 37 4.99 15.96 25.15
N ASP A 38 6.11 15.28 25.37
CA ASP A 38 6.12 13.89 25.78
C ASP A 38 5.63 13.79 27.23
N HIS A 39 4.52 13.20 27.49
CA HIS A 39 3.97 12.95 28.84
C HIS A 39 3.61 14.22 29.64
N PRO A 40 2.51 14.93 29.33
CA PRO A 40 2.11 16.11 30.10
C PRO A 40 1.76 15.83 31.55
N ASP A 41 1.38 14.58 31.92
CA ASP A 41 0.89 14.19 33.25
C ASP A 41 1.66 13.06 33.95
N SER A 42 2.78 12.59 33.42
CA SER A 42 3.54 11.53 34.06
C SER A 42 4.51 12.09 35.09
N THR A 43 4.22 11.90 36.36
CA THR A 43 5.19 11.86 37.47
C THR A 43 6.14 10.66 37.37
N ASP A 44 6.03 9.88 36.33
CA ASP A 44 6.85 8.67 36.15
C ASP A 44 8.22 9.07 35.60
N LYS A 45 9.20 8.91 36.49
CA LYS A 45 10.62 9.10 36.24
C LYS A 45 11.00 8.36 34.96
N GLN A 46 11.73 9.03 34.08
CA GLN A 46 12.39 8.53 32.87
C GLN A 46 12.56 7.02 32.87
N ALA A 47 11.75 6.31 32.08
CA ALA A 47 11.93 4.87 31.92
C ALA A 47 13.37 4.63 31.49
N LYS A 48 14.15 3.90 32.33
CA LYS A 48 15.56 3.60 32.02
C LYS A 48 15.61 2.95 30.65
N PRO A 49 16.55 3.34 29.78
CA PRO A 49 16.69 2.72 28.46
C PRO A 49 16.76 1.20 28.61
N GLU A 50 15.90 0.49 27.89
CA GLU A 50 15.94 -0.98 27.90
C GLU A 50 17.30 -1.46 27.36
N PRO A 51 17.97 -2.43 28.03
CA PRO A 51 19.22 -2.98 27.51
C PRO A 51 18.96 -3.65 26.16
N ILE A 52 19.85 -3.43 25.19
CA ILE A 52 19.76 -3.93 23.81
C ILE A 52 19.43 -5.43 23.76
N ARG A 53 20.01 -6.22 24.67
CA ARG A 53 19.73 -7.66 24.79
C ARG A 53 18.24 -7.96 25.01
N LYS A 54 17.55 -7.15 25.82
CA LYS A 54 16.13 -7.30 26.11
C LYS A 54 15.28 -6.89 24.90
N VAL A 55 15.74 -5.86 24.14
CA VAL A 55 15.12 -5.44 22.88
C VAL A 55 15.20 -6.57 21.85
N ILE A 56 16.38 -7.16 21.65
CA ILE A 56 16.59 -8.29 20.72
C ILE A 56 15.78 -9.52 21.14
N GLY A 57 15.77 -9.84 22.46
CA GLY A 57 14.95 -10.94 22.99
C GLY A 57 13.47 -10.76 22.67
N GLY A 58 12.92 -9.56 22.92
CA GLY A 58 11.53 -9.27 22.61
C GLY A 58 11.20 -9.29 21.10
N LEU A 59 12.16 -8.96 20.24
CA LEU A 59 12.00 -9.11 18.78
C LEU A 59 11.95 -10.60 18.38
N ALA A 60 12.81 -11.43 18.97
CA ALA A 60 12.80 -12.87 18.75
C ALA A 60 11.46 -13.50 19.19
N ASP A 61 10.90 -13.06 20.29
CA ASP A 61 9.59 -13.51 20.79
C ASP A 61 8.47 -13.12 19.84
N VAL A 62 8.52 -11.90 19.29
CA VAL A 62 7.57 -11.42 18.26
C VAL A 62 7.66 -12.30 17.01
N ILE A 63 8.86 -12.54 16.48
CA ILE A 63 9.06 -13.33 15.24
C ILE A 63 8.59 -14.77 15.41
N ARG A 64 8.73 -15.34 16.62
CA ARG A 64 8.29 -16.70 16.95
C ARG A 64 6.81 -16.79 17.31
N SER A 65 6.10 -15.68 17.36
CA SER A 65 4.68 -15.68 17.76
C SER A 65 3.84 -16.52 16.79
N PRO A 66 3.05 -17.47 17.31
CA PRO A 66 2.14 -18.26 16.49
C PRO A 66 1.16 -17.37 15.74
N GLY A 67 1.02 -17.59 14.42
CA GLY A 67 0.11 -16.82 13.57
C GLY A 67 0.70 -15.54 12.96
N LEU A 68 1.92 -15.12 13.32
CA LEU A 68 2.55 -13.95 12.71
C LEU A 68 2.89 -14.20 11.22
N ALA A 69 3.48 -15.36 10.89
CA ALA A 69 3.96 -15.65 9.53
C ALA A 69 2.89 -15.49 8.44
N PRO A 70 1.65 -16.03 8.56
CA PRO A 70 0.61 -15.81 7.58
C PRO A 70 0.13 -14.35 7.50
N ILE A 71 0.10 -13.61 8.60
CA ILE A 71 -0.24 -12.19 8.63
C ILE A 71 0.87 -11.39 7.93
N PHE A 72 2.14 -11.68 8.22
CA PHE A 72 3.29 -11.06 7.59
C PHE A 72 3.30 -11.29 6.07
N ALA A 73 3.08 -12.55 5.62
CA ALA A 73 3.03 -12.88 4.20
C ALA A 73 1.93 -12.12 3.45
N MET A 74 0.74 -12.01 4.04
CA MET A 74 -0.35 -11.25 3.43
C MET A 74 -0.07 -9.75 3.43
N HIS A 75 0.49 -9.20 4.52
CA HIS A 75 0.77 -7.77 4.62
C HIS A 75 1.89 -7.32 3.69
N LEU A 76 2.85 -8.19 3.41
CA LEU A 76 3.91 -7.96 2.43
C LEU A 76 3.34 -7.61 1.06
N ILE A 77 2.25 -8.25 0.64
CA ILE A 77 1.69 -8.07 -0.70
C ILE A 77 0.49 -7.10 -0.72
N ALA A 78 -0.31 -7.04 0.34
CA ALA A 78 -1.56 -6.29 0.37
C ALA A 78 -1.37 -4.81 0.02
N TYR A 79 -0.56 -4.10 0.79
CA TYR A 79 -0.30 -2.68 0.56
C TYR A 79 0.60 -2.45 -0.66
N ALA A 80 1.58 -3.34 -0.87
CA ALA A 80 2.50 -3.25 -2.00
C ALA A 80 1.76 -3.33 -3.34
N SER A 81 0.72 -4.17 -3.46
CA SER A 81 -0.09 -4.26 -4.68
C SER A 81 -0.75 -2.94 -5.03
N MET A 82 -1.36 -2.28 -4.05
CA MET A 82 -2.00 -0.99 -4.22
C MET A 82 -0.97 0.11 -4.56
N LEU A 83 0.12 0.19 -3.79
CA LEU A 83 1.14 1.21 -4.00
C LEU A 83 1.87 1.04 -5.33
N THR A 84 2.15 -0.20 -5.76
CA THR A 84 2.81 -0.48 -7.05
C THR A 84 1.92 -0.06 -8.23
N VAL A 85 0.62 -0.34 -8.17
CA VAL A 85 -0.31 0.09 -9.21
C VAL A 85 -0.46 1.61 -9.19
N LEU A 86 -0.83 2.20 -8.05
CA LEU A 86 -1.06 3.65 -7.94
C LEU A 86 0.21 4.47 -8.17
N GLY A 87 1.33 4.07 -7.56
CA GLY A 87 2.55 4.87 -7.54
C GLY A 87 3.47 4.65 -8.73
N LEU A 88 3.36 3.53 -9.44
CA LEU A 88 4.32 3.18 -10.48
C LEU A 88 3.67 2.92 -11.83
N TRP A 89 2.63 2.07 -11.92
CA TRP A 89 2.17 1.57 -13.22
C TRP A 89 0.91 2.22 -13.78
N ALA A 90 0.04 2.81 -12.96
CA ALA A 90 -1.20 3.40 -13.46
C ALA A 90 -0.97 4.55 -14.45
N ALA A 91 -0.05 5.47 -14.15
CA ALA A 91 0.23 6.61 -15.00
C ALA A 91 0.89 6.22 -16.34
N PRO A 92 1.96 5.37 -16.38
CA PRO A 92 2.48 4.84 -17.62
C PRO A 92 1.45 4.05 -18.44
N TYR A 93 0.69 3.16 -17.81
CA TYR A 93 -0.37 2.40 -18.48
C TYR A 93 -1.40 3.30 -19.18
N LEU A 94 -1.89 4.33 -18.51
CA LEU A 94 -2.85 5.28 -19.09
C LEU A 94 -2.22 6.13 -20.21
N HIS A 95 -0.92 6.35 -20.17
CA HIS A 95 -0.19 7.04 -21.25
C HIS A 95 0.03 6.13 -22.43
N ASP A 96 0.68 4.98 -22.24
CA ASP A 96 1.20 4.14 -23.32
C ASP A 96 0.07 3.43 -24.06
N VAL A 97 -0.97 2.99 -23.32
CA VAL A 97 -2.08 2.22 -23.90
C VAL A 97 -3.25 3.13 -24.35
N HIS A 98 -3.50 4.21 -23.61
CA HIS A 98 -4.67 5.07 -23.88
C HIS A 98 -4.32 6.47 -24.38
N GLY A 99 -3.04 6.82 -24.53
CA GLY A 99 -2.60 8.12 -25.06
C GLY A 99 -2.98 9.32 -24.19
N MET A 100 -3.24 9.12 -22.90
CA MET A 100 -3.66 10.22 -22.01
C MET A 100 -2.53 11.22 -21.78
N ASP A 101 -2.86 12.50 -21.80
CA ASP A 101 -1.97 13.59 -21.41
C ASP A 101 -1.68 13.62 -19.89
N SER A 102 -0.72 14.43 -19.45
CA SER A 102 -0.27 14.49 -18.06
C SER A 102 -1.35 14.95 -17.09
N VAL A 103 -2.20 15.92 -17.50
CA VAL A 103 -3.27 16.48 -16.67
C VAL A 103 -4.40 15.46 -16.49
N ALA A 104 -4.84 14.83 -17.58
CA ALA A 104 -5.87 13.80 -17.53
C ALA A 104 -5.45 12.59 -16.69
N ARG A 105 -4.20 12.11 -16.85
CA ARG A 105 -3.62 11.07 -15.98
C ARG A 105 -3.61 11.51 -14.52
N GLY A 106 -3.18 12.75 -14.26
CA GLY A 106 -3.17 13.35 -12.95
C GLY A 106 -4.54 13.30 -12.27
N ASN A 107 -5.61 13.57 -13.01
CA ASN A 107 -6.98 13.52 -12.49
C ASN A 107 -7.38 12.08 -12.10
N VAL A 108 -7.08 11.08 -12.95
CA VAL A 108 -7.33 9.67 -12.61
C VAL A 108 -6.55 9.26 -11.36
N MET A 109 -5.26 9.61 -11.28
CA MET A 109 -4.42 9.33 -10.10
C MET A 109 -4.97 9.98 -8.82
N PHE A 110 -5.52 11.20 -8.93
CA PHE A 110 -6.17 11.87 -7.81
C PHE A 110 -7.41 11.11 -7.34
N VAL A 111 -8.26 10.67 -8.28
CA VAL A 111 -9.45 9.87 -7.96
C VAL A 111 -9.06 8.52 -7.36
N MET A 112 -8.01 7.86 -7.86
CA MET A 112 -7.47 6.63 -7.27
C MET A 112 -7.02 6.85 -5.81
N ALA A 113 -6.28 7.94 -5.54
CA ALA A 113 -5.84 8.28 -4.19
C ALA A 113 -7.03 8.59 -3.25
N ALA A 114 -8.04 9.31 -3.75
CA ALA A 114 -9.28 9.55 -3.01
C ALA A 114 -10.02 8.23 -2.72
N ALA A 115 -10.14 7.35 -3.72
CA ALA A 115 -10.76 6.03 -3.55
C ALA A 115 -10.05 5.19 -2.48
N GLN A 116 -8.72 5.27 -2.39
CA GLN A 116 -7.94 4.63 -1.31
C GLN A 116 -8.37 5.15 0.07
N VAL A 117 -8.50 6.47 0.24
CA VAL A 117 -8.92 7.06 1.52
C VAL A 117 -10.33 6.59 1.88
N PHE A 118 -11.26 6.62 0.93
CA PHE A 118 -12.62 6.10 1.14
C PHE A 118 -12.62 4.59 1.44
N GLY A 119 -11.75 3.82 0.79
CA GLY A 119 -11.56 2.40 1.05
C GLY A 119 -11.14 2.13 2.51
N VAL A 120 -10.15 2.85 3.01
CA VAL A 120 -9.71 2.74 4.42
C VAL A 120 -10.86 3.00 5.38
N LEU A 121 -11.65 4.07 5.15
CA LEU A 121 -12.82 4.39 5.97
C LEU A 121 -13.93 3.34 5.86
N ALA A 122 -14.16 2.81 4.66
CA ALA A 122 -15.15 1.77 4.40
C ALA A 122 -14.79 0.45 5.11
N TYR A 123 -13.52 0.05 5.11
CA TYR A 123 -13.08 -1.16 5.80
C TYR A 123 -13.26 -1.09 7.31
N GLY A 124 -13.12 0.09 7.93
CA GLY A 124 -13.44 0.29 9.35
C GLY A 124 -14.89 0.01 9.70
N ARG A 125 -15.82 0.24 8.76
CA ARG A 125 -17.25 -0.08 8.91
C ARG A 125 -17.61 -1.50 8.45
N LEU A 126 -16.90 -2.03 7.49
CA LEU A 126 -17.15 -3.35 6.91
C LEU A 126 -16.71 -4.49 7.85
N GLU A 127 -15.66 -4.29 8.64
CA GLU A 127 -15.14 -5.29 9.57
C GLU A 127 -16.21 -5.77 10.57
N PRO A 128 -16.93 -4.88 11.29
CA PRO A 128 -18.00 -5.32 12.19
C PRO A 128 -19.14 -6.05 11.48
N ILE A 129 -19.46 -5.67 10.23
CA ILE A 129 -20.53 -6.29 9.44
C ILE A 129 -20.16 -7.74 9.06
N LEU A 130 -18.90 -7.97 8.65
CA LEU A 130 -18.37 -9.28 8.30
C LEU A 130 -18.03 -10.15 9.54
N GLY A 131 -18.00 -9.52 10.72
CA GLY A 131 -17.83 -10.17 12.03
C GLY A 131 -16.46 -10.82 12.26
N SER A 132 -15.47 -10.55 11.39
CA SER A 132 -14.11 -11.10 11.54
C SER A 132 -13.11 -10.36 10.66
N LYS A 133 -11.98 -9.95 11.25
CA LYS A 133 -10.84 -9.37 10.52
C LYS A 133 -10.36 -10.29 9.39
N LYS A 134 -10.26 -11.58 9.68
CA LYS A 134 -9.84 -12.59 8.70
C LYS A 134 -10.76 -12.64 7.47
N ARG A 135 -12.09 -12.63 7.67
CA ARG A 135 -13.04 -12.60 6.55
C ARG A 135 -12.92 -11.32 5.75
N THR A 136 -12.80 -10.20 6.42
CA THR A 136 -12.65 -8.88 5.78
C THR A 136 -11.41 -8.84 4.88
N VAL A 137 -10.25 -9.33 5.36
CA VAL A 137 -9.02 -9.40 4.57
C VAL A 137 -9.16 -10.36 3.39
N ILE A 138 -9.76 -11.54 3.59
CA ILE A 138 -9.97 -12.51 2.50
C ILE A 138 -10.91 -11.91 1.43
N THR A 139 -12.00 -11.27 1.81
CA THR A 139 -12.93 -10.65 0.87
C THR A 139 -12.24 -9.54 0.08
N GLY A 140 -11.49 -8.65 0.74
CA GLY A 140 -10.71 -7.59 0.08
C GLY A 140 -9.63 -8.15 -0.86
N GLY A 141 -8.91 -9.17 -0.41
CA GLY A 141 -7.89 -9.83 -1.23
C GLY A 141 -8.48 -10.52 -2.47
N LEU A 142 -9.60 -11.24 -2.33
CA LEU A 142 -10.29 -11.84 -3.47
C LEU A 142 -10.81 -10.78 -4.45
N GLY A 143 -11.36 -9.67 -3.95
CA GLY A 143 -11.75 -8.55 -4.79
C GLY A 143 -10.56 -7.95 -5.55
N THR A 144 -9.41 -7.81 -4.89
CA THR A 144 -8.16 -7.36 -5.53
C THR A 144 -7.71 -8.32 -6.64
N VAL A 145 -7.73 -9.63 -6.37
CA VAL A 145 -7.41 -10.67 -7.38
C VAL A 145 -8.35 -10.56 -8.58
N LEU A 146 -9.65 -10.39 -8.34
CA LEU A 146 -10.64 -10.26 -9.42
C LEU A 146 -10.35 -9.04 -10.30
N VAL A 147 -10.09 -7.87 -9.71
CA VAL A 147 -9.78 -6.65 -10.48
C VAL A 147 -8.48 -6.83 -11.26
N MET A 148 -7.43 -7.40 -10.66
CA MET A 148 -6.16 -7.68 -11.33
C MET A 148 -6.34 -8.70 -12.46
N ALA A 149 -7.15 -9.73 -12.27
CA ALA A 149 -7.47 -10.71 -13.31
C ALA A 149 -8.22 -10.06 -14.49
N ILE A 150 -9.18 -9.16 -14.24
CA ILE A 150 -9.88 -8.44 -15.30
C ILE A 150 -8.89 -7.58 -16.09
N LEU A 151 -8.04 -6.79 -15.42
CA LEU A 151 -7.02 -5.96 -16.09
C LEU A 151 -5.99 -6.80 -16.86
N ALA A 152 -5.67 -8.01 -16.39
CA ALA A 152 -4.74 -8.90 -17.06
C ALA A 152 -5.35 -9.63 -18.27
N LEU A 153 -6.61 -10.04 -18.19
CA LEU A 153 -7.25 -10.89 -19.18
C LEU A 153 -8.06 -10.14 -20.26
N TRP A 154 -8.48 -8.92 -19.97
CA TRP A 154 -9.23 -8.11 -20.92
C TRP A 154 -8.28 -7.34 -21.84
N PRO A 155 -8.15 -7.71 -23.12
CA PRO A 155 -7.33 -6.95 -24.07
C PRO A 155 -8.04 -5.67 -24.47
N SER A 156 -7.31 -4.58 -24.54
CA SER A 156 -7.77 -3.26 -25.02
C SER A 156 -9.07 -2.80 -24.38
N PRO A 157 -9.17 -2.76 -23.04
CA PRO A 157 -10.38 -2.24 -22.39
C PRO A 157 -10.57 -0.76 -22.75
N PRO A 158 -11.80 -0.28 -22.91
CA PRO A 158 -12.01 1.15 -23.14
C PRO A 158 -11.51 1.96 -21.95
N LEU A 159 -11.08 3.20 -22.21
CA LEU A 159 -10.47 4.07 -21.20
C LEU A 159 -11.28 4.17 -19.89
N TRP A 160 -12.61 4.33 -20.00
CA TRP A 160 -13.46 4.42 -18.81
C TRP A 160 -13.44 3.15 -17.95
N ALA A 161 -13.32 1.97 -18.59
CA ALA A 161 -13.22 0.70 -17.88
C ALA A 161 -11.85 0.52 -17.25
N ALA A 162 -10.77 0.81 -17.96
CA ALA A 162 -9.42 0.79 -17.46
C ALA A 162 -9.25 1.72 -16.23
N ALA A 163 -9.64 2.98 -16.35
CA ALA A 163 -9.60 3.95 -15.26
C ALA A 163 -10.50 3.53 -14.08
N GLY A 164 -11.71 3.05 -14.36
CA GLY A 164 -12.63 2.56 -13.35
C GLY A 164 -12.09 1.36 -12.58
N LEU A 165 -11.45 0.40 -13.24
CA LEU A 165 -10.80 -0.75 -12.61
C LEU A 165 -9.60 -0.36 -11.75
N LEU A 166 -8.79 0.61 -12.20
CA LEU A 166 -7.68 1.15 -11.39
C LEU A 166 -8.18 1.85 -10.12
N VAL A 167 -9.24 2.67 -10.24
CA VAL A 167 -9.89 3.32 -9.08
C VAL A 167 -10.48 2.27 -8.15
N LEU A 168 -11.19 1.29 -8.68
CA LEU A 168 -11.77 0.18 -7.91
C LEU A 168 -10.69 -0.65 -7.20
N HIS A 169 -9.54 -0.87 -7.84
CA HIS A 169 -8.39 -1.52 -7.22
C HIS A 169 -7.96 -0.78 -5.96
N CYS A 170 -7.75 0.54 -6.02
CA CYS A 170 -7.34 1.35 -4.87
C CYS A 170 -8.37 1.32 -3.74
N LEU A 171 -9.67 1.35 -4.07
CA LEU A 171 -10.74 1.23 -3.10
C LEU A 171 -10.71 -0.13 -2.37
N ILE A 172 -10.63 -1.23 -3.13
CA ILE A 172 -10.71 -2.59 -2.61
C ILE A 172 -9.40 -2.99 -1.90
N ALA A 173 -8.23 -2.62 -2.43
CA ALA A 173 -6.94 -3.00 -1.87
C ALA A 173 -6.58 -2.27 -0.55
N SER A 174 -7.49 -1.42 -0.03
CA SER A 174 -7.31 -0.68 1.22
C SER A 174 -7.46 -1.53 2.50
N TYR A 175 -7.71 -2.83 2.39
CA TYR A 175 -7.86 -3.74 3.54
C TYR A 175 -6.58 -3.95 4.38
N GLY A 176 -5.44 -3.43 3.94
CA GLY A 176 -4.17 -3.52 4.67
C GLY A 176 -4.25 -3.02 6.12
N ILE A 177 -5.09 -2.02 6.41
CA ILE A 177 -5.31 -1.51 7.77
C ILE A 177 -5.87 -2.59 8.71
N ILE A 178 -6.72 -3.48 8.21
CA ILE A 178 -7.30 -4.58 9.00
C ILE A 178 -6.22 -5.63 9.33
N ILE A 179 -5.25 -5.82 8.45
CA ILE A 179 -4.11 -6.74 8.70
C ILE A 179 -3.25 -6.20 9.86
N VAL A 180 -2.99 -4.89 9.90
CA VAL A 180 -2.24 -4.25 11.00
C VAL A 180 -3.02 -4.39 12.31
N ALA A 181 -4.33 -4.13 12.29
CA ALA A 181 -5.19 -4.28 13.47
C ALA A 181 -5.25 -5.74 13.97
N GLN A 182 -5.24 -6.72 13.06
CA GLN A 182 -5.16 -8.13 13.40
C GLN A 182 -3.79 -8.48 13.98
N GLY A 183 -2.71 -8.01 13.33
CA GLY A 183 -1.34 -8.23 13.80
C GLY A 183 -1.11 -7.68 15.20
N ARG A 184 -1.65 -6.49 15.52
CA ARG A 184 -1.59 -5.93 16.88
C ARG A 184 -2.26 -6.86 17.91
N GLY A 185 -3.37 -7.48 17.57
CA GLY A 185 -4.10 -8.40 18.43
C GLY A 185 -3.38 -9.71 18.77
N LEU A 186 -2.25 -10.03 18.09
CA LEU A 186 -1.43 -11.20 18.44
C LEU A 186 -0.52 -10.97 19.65
N PHE A 187 -0.30 -9.71 20.04
CA PHE A 187 0.70 -9.36 21.04
C PHE A 187 0.05 -8.74 22.27
N SER A 188 0.58 -9.11 23.43
CA SER A 188 0.27 -8.43 24.69
C SER A 188 0.74 -6.97 24.66
N ASP A 189 0.14 -6.12 25.49
CA ASP A 189 0.37 -4.66 25.45
C ASP A 189 1.85 -4.27 25.54
N HIS A 190 2.66 -4.98 26.30
CA HIS A 190 4.11 -4.71 26.42
C HIS A 190 4.93 -5.05 25.16
N LEU A 191 4.40 -5.88 24.25
CA LEU A 191 5.02 -6.23 22.96
C LEU A 191 4.31 -5.59 21.78
N ALA A 192 3.19 -4.90 21.99
CA ALA A 192 2.35 -4.37 20.92
C ALA A 192 3.12 -3.44 19.97
N GLY A 193 3.97 -2.55 20.49
CA GLY A 193 4.78 -1.64 19.66
C GLY A 193 5.76 -2.42 18.77
N ARG A 194 6.48 -3.39 19.32
CA ARG A 194 7.42 -4.25 18.56
C ARG A 194 6.67 -5.11 17.52
N GLY A 195 5.52 -5.66 17.93
CA GLY A 195 4.68 -6.49 17.06
C GLY A 195 4.16 -5.71 15.84
N VAL A 196 3.60 -4.52 16.05
CA VAL A 196 3.12 -3.65 14.97
C VAL A 196 4.26 -3.22 14.04
N THR A 197 5.43 -2.86 14.60
CA THR A 197 6.61 -2.50 13.80
C THR A 197 7.07 -3.69 12.94
N THR A 198 7.06 -4.91 13.49
CA THR A 198 7.41 -6.12 12.72
C THR A 198 6.39 -6.39 11.60
N VAL A 199 5.10 -6.23 11.85
CA VAL A 199 4.06 -6.35 10.81
C VAL A 199 4.25 -5.30 9.72
N ASN A 200 4.55 -4.04 10.11
CA ASN A 200 4.81 -2.96 9.13
C ASN A 200 6.10 -3.19 8.33
N LEU A 201 7.09 -3.90 8.87
CA LEU A 201 8.28 -4.29 8.11
C LEU A 201 7.92 -5.15 6.89
N ALA A 202 6.91 -6.02 6.99
CA ALA A 202 6.40 -6.75 5.84
C ALA A 202 5.91 -5.81 4.74
N GLN A 203 5.10 -4.81 5.12
CA GLN A 203 4.59 -3.80 4.20
C GLN A 203 5.73 -3.07 3.47
N VAL A 204 6.72 -2.56 4.22
CA VAL A 204 7.87 -1.85 3.65
C VAL A 204 8.65 -2.76 2.71
N THR A 205 8.93 -4.00 3.13
CA THR A 205 9.62 -4.99 2.28
C THR A 205 8.86 -5.23 0.98
N GLY A 206 7.55 -5.40 1.04
CA GLY A 206 6.71 -5.58 -0.14
C GLY A 206 6.77 -4.39 -1.11
N CYS A 207 6.81 -3.16 -0.57
CA CYS A 207 6.93 -1.93 -1.37
C CYS A 207 8.28 -1.80 -2.11
N PHE A 208 9.30 -2.56 -1.73
CA PHE A 208 10.54 -2.70 -2.51
C PHE A 208 10.49 -3.88 -3.47
N VAL A 209 10.07 -5.05 -2.99
CA VAL A 209 10.13 -6.29 -3.75
C VAL A 209 9.19 -6.26 -4.95
N LEU A 210 7.94 -5.86 -4.77
CA LEU A 210 6.94 -5.92 -5.84
C LEU A 210 7.22 -4.94 -7.01
N PRO A 211 7.62 -3.67 -6.78
CA PRO A 211 8.09 -2.79 -7.85
C PRO A 211 9.30 -3.33 -8.61
N ILE A 212 10.28 -3.93 -7.93
CA ILE A 212 11.46 -4.53 -8.58
C ILE A 212 11.03 -5.69 -9.48
N MET A 213 10.20 -6.59 -8.97
CA MET A 213 9.68 -7.74 -9.76
C MET A 213 8.88 -7.27 -10.98
N THR A 214 7.97 -6.34 -10.80
CA THR A 214 7.14 -5.84 -11.89
C THR A 214 7.92 -4.97 -12.86
N GLY A 215 8.94 -4.22 -12.40
CA GLY A 215 9.86 -3.47 -13.25
C GLY A 215 10.73 -4.39 -14.12
N ALA A 216 11.28 -5.47 -13.54
CA ALA A 216 12.01 -6.47 -14.30
C ALA A 216 11.12 -7.18 -15.33
N LEU A 217 9.86 -7.43 -14.98
CA LEU A 217 8.89 -8.04 -15.90
C LEU A 217 8.57 -7.13 -17.08
N ILE A 218 8.27 -5.85 -16.85
CA ILE A 218 8.01 -4.87 -17.93
C ILE A 218 9.24 -4.69 -18.80
N GLY A 219 10.44 -4.60 -18.22
CA GLY A 219 11.69 -4.47 -18.95
C GLY A 219 12.06 -5.67 -19.84
N ALA A 220 11.38 -6.81 -19.67
CA ALA A 220 11.54 -7.97 -20.55
C ALA A 220 10.74 -7.84 -21.87
N PHE A 221 9.84 -6.87 -21.99
CA PHE A 221 9.09 -6.62 -23.20
C PHE A 221 9.75 -5.52 -24.05
N PRO A 222 9.97 -5.74 -25.36
CA PRO A 222 10.50 -4.70 -26.22
C PRO A 222 9.50 -3.55 -26.39
N GLU A 223 10.02 -2.32 -26.33
CA GLU A 223 9.21 -1.14 -26.64
C GLU A 223 8.79 -1.13 -28.12
N ILE A 224 7.57 -0.71 -28.39
CA ILE A 224 7.01 -0.54 -29.72
C ILE A 224 6.76 0.95 -29.92
N ASN A 225 7.46 1.58 -30.87
CA ASN A 225 7.39 3.02 -31.13
C ASN A 225 7.69 3.91 -29.90
N GLY A 226 8.57 3.47 -29.01
CA GLY A 226 8.94 4.19 -27.79
C GLY A 226 7.90 4.09 -26.66
N GLN A 227 6.97 3.17 -26.77
CA GLN A 227 5.94 2.89 -25.73
C GLN A 227 6.03 1.43 -25.27
N VAL A 228 5.74 1.20 -24.00
CA VAL A 228 5.62 -0.14 -23.45
C VAL A 228 4.30 -0.77 -23.97
N PRO A 229 4.37 -1.98 -24.56
CA PRO A 229 3.17 -2.63 -25.10
C PRO A 229 2.17 -2.99 -24.00
N GLU A 230 0.87 -2.97 -24.32
CA GLU A 230 -0.21 -3.36 -23.40
C GLU A 230 0.01 -4.73 -22.77
N SER A 231 0.57 -5.69 -23.53
CA SER A 231 0.86 -7.04 -23.04
C SER A 231 1.79 -7.04 -21.82
N ALA A 232 2.73 -6.11 -21.74
CA ALA A 232 3.62 -5.95 -20.58
C ALA A 232 2.85 -5.51 -19.33
N TYR A 233 1.93 -4.55 -19.47
CA TYR A 233 1.06 -4.13 -18.36
C TYR A 233 0.12 -5.24 -17.92
N ARG A 234 -0.47 -5.98 -18.87
CA ARG A 234 -1.31 -7.14 -18.56
C ARG A 234 -0.54 -8.23 -17.81
N ALA A 235 0.68 -8.53 -18.23
CA ALA A 235 1.56 -9.44 -17.51
C ALA A 235 1.88 -8.93 -16.09
N THR A 236 2.06 -7.63 -15.93
CA THR A 236 2.29 -6.98 -14.63
C THR A 236 1.08 -7.10 -13.71
N PHE A 237 -0.13 -6.85 -14.21
CA PHE A 237 -1.36 -7.03 -13.43
C PHE A 237 -1.57 -8.51 -13.06
N ALA A 238 -1.27 -9.45 -13.97
CA ALA A 238 -1.30 -10.87 -13.67
C ALA A 238 -0.30 -11.25 -12.56
N CYS A 239 0.93 -10.76 -12.64
CA CYS A 239 1.97 -10.98 -11.63
C CYS A 239 1.50 -10.48 -10.24
N ILE A 240 0.97 -9.25 -10.16
CA ILE A 240 0.42 -8.69 -8.91
C ILE A 240 -0.72 -9.57 -8.39
N GLY A 241 -1.66 -9.96 -9.25
CA GLY A 241 -2.77 -10.84 -8.90
C GLY A 241 -2.30 -12.19 -8.33
N ILE A 242 -1.31 -12.82 -8.97
CA ILE A 242 -0.70 -14.08 -8.50
C ILE A 242 -0.07 -13.89 -7.12
N CYS A 243 0.70 -12.80 -6.91
CA CYS A 243 1.28 -12.51 -5.60
C CYS A 243 0.20 -12.35 -4.51
N VAL A 244 -0.93 -11.70 -4.81
CA VAL A 244 -2.05 -11.59 -3.87
C VAL A 244 -2.67 -12.96 -3.58
N VAL A 245 -2.83 -13.83 -4.58
CA VAL A 245 -3.30 -15.22 -4.38
C VAL A 245 -2.36 -15.97 -3.44
N LEU A 246 -1.05 -15.91 -3.66
CA LEU A 246 -0.06 -16.54 -2.78
C LEU A 246 -0.14 -16.01 -1.34
N GLY A 247 -0.29 -14.69 -1.19
CA GLY A 247 -0.53 -14.06 0.11
C GLY A 247 -1.80 -14.58 0.78
N LEU A 248 -2.91 -14.68 0.04
CA LEU A 248 -4.19 -15.21 0.53
C LEU A 248 -4.07 -16.69 0.96
N VAL A 249 -3.41 -17.53 0.16
CA VAL A 249 -3.17 -18.94 0.50
C VAL A 249 -2.41 -19.05 1.82
N ALA A 250 -1.33 -18.29 2.00
CA ALA A 250 -0.61 -18.25 3.25
C ALA A 250 -1.51 -17.76 4.40
N TYR A 251 -2.32 -16.73 4.14
CA TYR A 251 -3.18 -16.08 5.12
C TYR A 251 -4.35 -16.96 5.59
N THR A 252 -4.76 -17.95 4.81
CA THR A 252 -5.79 -18.92 5.28
C THR A 252 -5.42 -19.61 6.59
N LYS A 253 -4.11 -19.73 6.88
CA LYS A 253 -3.57 -20.31 8.13
C LYS A 253 -3.53 -19.31 9.28
N SER A 254 -3.92 -18.04 9.09
CA SER A 254 -3.94 -17.04 10.16
C SER A 254 -4.99 -17.38 11.22
N PRO A 255 -4.78 -17.00 12.49
CA PRO A 255 -5.76 -17.20 13.55
C PRO A 255 -7.07 -16.44 13.23
N LYS A 256 -8.17 -16.96 13.73
CA LYS A 256 -9.47 -16.28 13.71
C LYS A 256 -9.47 -15.27 14.84
N THR A 257 -9.50 -14.00 14.53
CA THR A 257 -9.64 -12.86 15.46
C THR A 257 -10.77 -11.98 14.99
#